data_c377c25072da07982b3307e825b81d47
#
_entry.id   c377c25072da07982b3307e825b81d47
#
_cell.length_a   1.000
_cell.length_b   1.000
_cell.length_c   1.000
_cell.angle_alpha   90.00
_cell.angle_beta   90.00
_cell.angle_gamma   90.00
#
_symmetry.space_group_name_H-M   'P 1'
#
loop_
_entity.id
_entity.type
_entity.pdbx_description
1 polymer ?
#
loop_
_entity_poly.entity_id
_entity_poly.type
_entity_poly.pdbx_seq_one_letter_code
_entity_poly.pdbx_strand_id
1 'polypeptide(L)'
;SSNTKIIIVSDDKTILEKDLKNLYSDFEDIKIISSSEGINFKNMSHNDLLVLDMDMPSENFDNIASKANSVLALTPKIVISSKSDDENISKAVNIQAYSFLLKPFNPMNLKLAIIMCINQTKRSDKIELSNGVYFDEYRDQFFKKGGVLIDFTRLEKGFLKLLIERRDEITDYDTIK
;
A
#
# COMPACT_ATOMS: atom_id res chain seq x y z
N SER A 1 -1.65 1.63 19.86
CA SER A 1 -0.40 1.86 19.14
C SER A 1 -0.38 0.99 17.90
N SER A 2 -0.37 1.61 16.76
CA SER A 2 -0.26 0.87 15.51
C SER A 2 1.21 0.49 15.28
N ASN A 3 1.50 -0.78 15.05
CA ASN A 3 2.81 -1.25 14.59
C ASN A 3 3.06 -0.87 13.12
N THR A 4 2.42 0.19 12.64
CA THR A 4 2.55 0.63 11.26
C THR A 4 3.80 1.48 11.09
N LYS A 5 4.69 1.03 10.22
CA LYS A 5 5.85 1.79 9.80
C LYS A 5 5.49 2.63 8.59
N ILE A 6 5.81 3.90 8.63
CA ILE A 6 5.58 4.83 7.51
C ILE A 6 6.92 5.13 6.87
N ILE A 7 7.06 4.83 5.59
CA ILE A 7 8.24 5.16 4.81
C ILE A 7 7.87 6.27 3.83
N ILE A 8 8.56 7.39 3.94
CA ILE A 8 8.37 8.53 3.05
C ILE A 8 9.58 8.65 2.14
N VAL A 9 9.35 8.55 0.84
CA VAL A 9 10.39 8.77 -0.18
C VAL A 9 10.18 10.13 -0.78
N SER A 10 11.09 11.07 -0.51
CA SER A 10 11.02 12.42 -1.02
C SER A 10 12.40 13.05 -1.12
N ASP A 11 12.63 13.76 -2.22
CA ASP A 11 13.81 14.60 -2.43
C ASP A 11 13.56 16.06 -2.03
N ASP A 12 12.32 16.39 -1.62
CA ASP A 12 11.91 17.72 -1.23
C ASP A 12 12.09 17.93 0.28
N LYS A 13 13.15 18.66 0.64
CA LYS A 13 13.47 18.95 2.04
C LYS A 13 12.42 19.82 2.75
N THR A 14 11.60 20.57 2.02
CA THR A 14 10.60 21.46 2.63
C THR A 14 9.42 20.69 3.19
N ILE A 15 9.08 19.55 2.63
CA ILE A 15 8.06 18.63 3.17
C ILE A 15 8.52 18.09 4.53
N LEU A 16 9.82 17.85 4.67
CA LEU A 16 10.42 17.21 5.83
C LEU A 16 10.37 18.07 7.09
N GLU A 17 10.42 19.38 6.97
CA GLU A 17 10.54 20.28 8.13
C GLU A 17 9.18 20.71 8.70
N LYS A 18 8.18 20.95 7.85
CA LYS A 18 6.87 21.49 8.29
C LYS A 18 5.84 20.40 8.57
N ASP A 19 5.82 19.36 7.74
CA ASP A 19 4.72 18.39 7.75
C ASP A 19 4.96 17.23 8.69
N LEU A 20 6.23 16.95 9.02
CA LEU A 20 6.60 15.81 9.84
C LEU A 20 6.41 16.01 11.34
N LYS A 21 6.55 17.24 11.83
CA LYS A 21 6.30 17.51 13.25
C LYS A 21 4.91 17.08 13.70
N ASN A 22 3.93 17.20 12.80
CA ASN A 22 2.56 16.79 13.05
C ASN A 22 2.35 15.28 12.95
N LEU A 23 3.19 14.59 12.16
CA LEU A 23 3.15 13.14 12.02
C LEU A 23 3.85 12.42 13.16
N TYR A 24 4.98 12.95 13.65
CA TYR A 24 5.73 12.33 14.75
C TYR A 24 4.96 12.25 16.06
N SER A 25 3.99 13.12 16.28
CA SER A 25 3.15 13.05 17.46
C SER A 25 2.16 11.88 17.47
N ASP A 26 1.81 11.37 16.29
CA ASP A 26 0.77 10.35 16.12
C ASP A 26 1.30 8.99 15.66
N PHE A 27 2.50 8.96 15.08
CA PHE A 27 3.11 7.74 14.54
C PHE A 27 4.54 7.59 15.07
N GLU A 28 4.82 6.46 15.68
CA GLU A 28 6.11 6.22 16.34
C GLU A 28 7.23 5.83 15.36
N ASP A 29 6.89 5.20 14.25
CA ASP A 29 7.87 4.68 13.32
C ASP A 29 7.71 5.32 11.93
N ILE A 30 8.42 6.43 11.73
CA ILE A 30 8.46 7.15 10.45
C ILE A 30 9.91 7.18 9.97
N LYS A 31 10.15 6.67 8.78
CA LYS A 31 11.43 6.74 8.11
C LYS A 31 11.32 7.57 6.84
N ILE A 32 12.25 8.49 6.67
CA ILE A 32 12.33 9.33 5.48
C ILE A 32 13.60 9.00 4.73
N ILE A 33 13.45 8.75 3.44
CA ILE A 33 14.57 8.44 2.55
C ILE A 33 14.51 9.31 1.30
N SER A 34 15.66 9.62 0.73
CA SER A 34 15.72 10.22 -0.59
C SER A 34 15.45 9.17 -1.67
N SER A 35 15.03 9.60 -2.87
CA SER A 35 14.75 8.68 -3.97
C SER A 35 15.99 7.94 -4.48
N SER A 36 17.19 8.45 -4.21
CA SER A 36 18.47 7.81 -4.55
C SER A 36 18.88 6.73 -3.56
N GLU A 37 18.33 6.74 -2.34
CA GLU A 37 18.58 5.68 -1.37
C GLU A 37 17.79 4.42 -1.77
N GLY A 38 18.43 3.26 -1.70
CA GLY A 38 17.74 2.01 -1.96
C GLY A 38 16.70 1.70 -0.86
N ILE A 39 15.45 1.47 -1.23
CA ILE A 39 14.46 0.96 -0.29
C ILE A 39 14.72 -0.54 -0.11
N ASN A 40 14.83 -0.98 1.13
CA ASN A 40 14.89 -2.40 1.41
C ASN A 40 13.48 -3.00 1.38
N PHE A 41 13.01 -3.32 0.19
CA PHE A 41 11.68 -3.88 -0.04
C PHE A 41 11.44 -5.21 0.68
N LYS A 42 12.49 -5.96 0.98
CA LYS A 42 12.38 -7.25 1.67
C LYS A 42 11.89 -7.11 3.12
N ASN A 43 12.13 -5.95 3.73
CA ASN A 43 11.73 -5.68 5.11
C ASN A 43 10.37 -4.97 5.21
N MET A 44 9.72 -4.68 4.10
CA MET A 44 8.38 -4.08 4.10
C MET A 44 7.32 -5.15 4.29
N SER A 45 6.38 -4.87 5.16
CA SER A 45 5.23 -5.73 5.40
C SER A 45 3.94 -5.08 4.89
N HIS A 46 2.84 -5.85 4.86
CA HIS A 46 1.53 -5.34 4.51
C HIS A 46 0.98 -4.32 5.54
N ASN A 47 1.58 -4.26 6.74
CA ASN A 47 1.24 -3.27 7.76
C ASN A 47 1.98 -1.95 7.59
N ASP A 48 2.95 -1.90 6.69
CA ASP A 48 3.70 -0.69 6.40
C ASP A 48 2.95 0.16 5.38
N LEU A 49 3.26 1.45 5.37
CA LEU A 49 2.67 2.40 4.44
C LEU A 49 3.79 3.16 3.73
N LEU A 50 3.65 3.31 2.43
CA LEU A 50 4.61 4.00 1.59
C LEU A 50 4.02 5.33 1.10
N VAL A 51 4.71 6.42 1.38
CA VAL A 51 4.39 7.75 0.83
C VAL A 51 5.45 8.07 -0.22
N LEU A 52 5.04 8.25 -1.46
CA LEU A 52 5.91 8.53 -2.59
C LEU A 52 5.73 9.94 -3.09
N ASP A 53 6.77 10.74 -3.02
CA ASP A 53 6.84 12.01 -3.69
C ASP A 53 7.26 11.78 -5.13
N MET A 54 6.36 12.06 -6.07
CA MET A 54 6.62 11.86 -7.50
C MET A 54 7.57 12.90 -8.10
N ASP A 55 7.88 13.97 -7.36
CA ASP A 55 8.86 14.99 -7.78
C ASP A 55 10.28 14.46 -7.55
N MET A 56 10.59 13.34 -8.17
CA MET A 56 11.88 12.67 -8.19
C MET A 56 12.29 12.36 -9.62
N PRO A 57 13.57 12.03 -9.88
CA PRO A 57 13.97 11.56 -11.20
C PRO A 57 13.13 10.37 -11.67
N SER A 58 12.71 10.39 -12.93
CA SER A 58 11.85 9.33 -13.50
C SER A 58 12.42 7.94 -13.35
N GLU A 59 13.73 7.79 -13.45
CA GLU A 59 14.41 6.52 -13.25
C GLU A 59 14.20 5.97 -11.83
N ASN A 60 14.29 6.84 -10.83
CA ASN A 60 14.09 6.44 -9.44
C ASN A 60 12.63 6.04 -9.17
N PHE A 61 11.69 6.79 -9.75
CA PHE A 61 10.27 6.43 -9.67
C PHE A 61 9.99 5.09 -10.34
N ASP A 62 10.53 4.87 -11.54
CA ASP A 62 10.33 3.63 -12.30
C ASP A 62 10.86 2.40 -11.55
N ASN A 63 11.98 2.53 -10.85
CA ASN A 63 12.49 1.47 -9.99
C ASN A 63 11.51 1.07 -8.89
N ILE A 64 10.87 2.05 -8.26
CA ILE A 64 9.86 1.80 -7.23
C ILE A 64 8.59 1.23 -7.87
N ALA A 65 8.14 1.81 -8.98
CA ALA A 65 6.95 1.38 -9.71
C ALA A 65 7.06 -0.07 -10.20
N SER A 66 8.26 -0.51 -10.60
CA SER A 66 8.50 -1.89 -11.04
C SER A 66 8.23 -2.92 -9.94
N LYS A 67 8.25 -2.51 -8.67
CA LYS A 67 7.95 -3.36 -7.51
C LYS A 67 6.50 -3.25 -7.03
N ALA A 68 5.73 -2.33 -7.58
CA ALA A 68 4.39 -2.00 -7.08
C ALA A 68 3.42 -3.19 -7.14
N ASN A 69 3.51 -4.02 -8.17
CA ASN A 69 2.66 -5.19 -8.36
C ASN A 69 3.34 -6.51 -7.95
N SER A 70 4.46 -6.44 -7.26
CA SER A 70 5.19 -7.61 -6.74
C SER A 70 5.44 -7.44 -5.24
N VAL A 71 6.64 -7.09 -4.84
CA VAL A 71 7.04 -6.97 -3.42
C VAL A 71 6.19 -5.94 -2.66
N LEU A 72 5.78 -4.86 -3.32
CA LEU A 72 4.97 -3.78 -2.73
C LEU A 72 3.45 -3.92 -3.00
N ALA A 73 3.02 -5.04 -3.55
CA ALA A 73 1.61 -5.20 -3.97
C ALA A 73 0.62 -5.04 -2.80
N LEU A 74 0.96 -5.54 -1.62
CA LEU A 74 0.13 -5.44 -0.41
C LEU A 74 0.41 -4.18 0.41
N THR A 75 1.47 -3.44 0.10
CA THR A 75 1.82 -2.22 0.82
C THR A 75 0.97 -1.06 0.30
N PRO A 76 0.13 -0.45 1.14
CA PRO A 76 -0.64 0.72 0.73
C PRO A 76 0.28 1.89 0.40
N LYS A 77 -0.11 2.68 -0.61
CA LYS A 77 0.70 3.76 -1.16
C LYS A 77 -0.09 5.05 -1.23
N ILE A 78 0.53 6.14 -0.79
CA ILE A 78 0.04 7.50 -0.97
C ILE A 78 1.03 8.23 -1.85
N VAL A 79 0.54 8.95 -2.84
CA VAL A 79 1.36 9.71 -3.78
C VAL A 79 1.23 11.21 -3.51
N ILE A 80 2.34 11.90 -3.55
CA ILE A 80 2.43 13.36 -3.48
C ILE A 80 3.06 13.85 -4.78
N SER A 81 2.54 14.92 -5.38
CA SER A 81 3.09 15.47 -6.61
C SER A 81 2.85 16.97 -6.72
N SER A 82 3.76 17.69 -7.36
CA SER A 82 3.55 19.07 -7.76
C SER A 82 2.75 19.21 -9.07
N LYS A 83 2.56 18.10 -9.79
CA LYS A 83 1.86 18.05 -11.08
C LYS A 83 0.73 17.04 -11.06
N SER A 84 -0.43 17.47 -11.55
CA SER A 84 -1.61 16.61 -11.70
C SER A 84 -1.96 16.38 -13.18
N ASP A 85 -0.96 16.34 -14.05
CA ASP A 85 -1.16 16.01 -15.45
C ASP A 85 -1.54 14.53 -15.66
N ASP A 86 -2.00 14.20 -16.84
CA ASP A 86 -2.48 12.85 -17.16
C ASP A 86 -1.39 11.80 -16.98
N GLU A 87 -0.14 12.13 -17.24
CA GLU A 87 1.00 11.23 -17.06
C GLU A 87 1.21 10.87 -15.58
N ASN A 88 1.22 11.86 -14.70
CA ASN A 88 1.41 11.63 -13.26
C ASN A 88 0.21 10.91 -12.64
N ILE A 89 -0.99 11.26 -13.06
CA ILE A 89 -2.21 10.57 -12.60
C ILE A 89 -2.17 9.10 -13.04
N SER A 90 -1.81 8.82 -14.30
CA SER A 90 -1.67 7.45 -14.79
C SER A 90 -0.63 6.65 -14.02
N LYS A 91 0.51 7.25 -13.71
CA LYS A 91 1.56 6.60 -12.90
C LYS A 91 1.04 6.24 -11.51
N ALA A 92 0.30 7.13 -10.86
CA ALA A 92 -0.29 6.88 -9.56
C ALA A 92 -1.33 5.76 -9.59
N VAL A 93 -2.18 5.74 -10.60
CA VAL A 93 -3.18 4.69 -10.80
C VAL A 93 -2.50 3.34 -11.06
N ASN A 94 -1.47 3.31 -11.88
CA ASN A 94 -0.76 2.07 -12.24
C ASN A 94 -0.07 1.41 -11.05
N ILE A 95 0.40 2.17 -10.07
CA ILE A 95 0.96 1.63 -8.83
C ILE A 95 -0.11 1.36 -7.76
N GLN A 96 -1.37 1.55 -8.08
CA GLN A 96 -2.51 1.37 -7.17
C GLN A 96 -2.43 2.26 -5.92
N ALA A 97 -2.07 3.52 -6.11
CA ALA A 97 -2.04 4.49 -5.03
C ALA A 97 -3.43 4.66 -4.41
N TYR A 98 -3.49 4.68 -3.08
CA TYR A 98 -4.73 4.91 -2.33
C TYR A 98 -5.19 6.36 -2.47
N SER A 99 -4.26 7.30 -2.47
CA SER A 99 -4.55 8.73 -2.50
C SER A 99 -3.47 9.49 -3.26
N PHE A 100 -3.87 10.61 -3.86
CA PHE A 100 -3.00 11.53 -4.58
C PHE A 100 -3.14 12.91 -3.96
N LEU A 101 -2.03 13.47 -3.43
CA LEU A 101 -1.99 14.80 -2.83
C LEU A 101 -1.20 15.75 -3.73
N LEU A 102 -1.86 16.81 -4.16
CA LEU A 102 -1.24 17.85 -4.99
C LEU A 102 -0.55 18.90 -4.10
N LYS A 103 0.71 19.21 -4.38
CA LYS A 103 1.44 20.28 -3.72
C LYS A 103 0.99 21.66 -4.23
N PRO A 104 0.95 22.71 -3.41
CA PRO A 104 1.09 22.66 -1.96
C PRO A 104 -0.18 22.11 -1.29
N PHE A 105 -0.02 21.34 -0.22
CA PHE A 105 -1.14 20.81 0.56
C PHE A 105 -1.01 21.22 2.03
N ASN A 106 -2.13 21.22 2.73
CA ASN A 106 -2.13 21.41 4.17
C ASN A 106 -1.55 20.13 4.82
N PRO A 107 -0.61 20.25 5.79
CA PRO A 107 -0.05 19.09 6.51
C PRO A 107 -1.10 18.13 7.07
N MET A 108 -2.24 18.67 7.49
CA MET A 108 -3.35 17.87 7.98
C MET A 108 -3.90 16.91 6.90
N ASN A 109 -3.84 17.29 5.62
CA ASN A 109 -4.31 16.44 4.54
C ASN A 109 -3.45 15.17 4.39
N LEU A 110 -2.15 15.27 4.56
CA LEU A 110 -1.26 14.11 4.56
C LEU A 110 -1.58 13.19 5.76
N LYS A 111 -1.72 13.76 6.94
CA LYS A 111 -2.08 13.01 8.15
C LYS A 111 -3.41 12.28 7.98
N LEU A 112 -4.44 12.96 7.49
CA LEU A 112 -5.74 12.36 7.24
C LEU A 112 -5.67 11.24 6.20
N ALA A 113 -4.94 11.45 5.11
CA ALA A 113 -4.75 10.43 4.08
C ALA A 113 -4.09 9.17 4.66
N ILE A 114 -3.08 9.35 5.52
CA ILE A 114 -2.41 8.23 6.19
C ILE A 114 -3.38 7.49 7.11
N ILE A 115 -4.12 8.19 7.95
CA ILE A 115 -5.09 7.59 8.88
C ILE A 115 -6.18 6.83 8.12
N MET A 116 -6.75 7.44 7.09
CA MET A 116 -7.77 6.81 6.27
C MET A 116 -7.24 5.57 5.55
N CYS A 117 -6.04 5.65 5.03
CA CYS A 117 -5.38 4.54 4.36
C CYS A 117 -5.15 3.36 5.32
N ILE A 118 -4.66 3.61 6.52
CA ILE A 118 -4.46 2.60 7.56
C ILE A 118 -5.79 1.95 7.95
N ASN A 119 -6.83 2.75 8.18
CA ASN A 119 -8.14 2.26 8.56
C ASN A 119 -8.76 1.40 7.45
N GLN A 120 -8.62 1.81 6.21
CA GLN A 120 -9.07 1.04 5.05
C GLN A 120 -8.37 -0.31 4.95
N THR A 121 -7.06 -0.33 5.15
CA THR A 121 -6.25 -1.55 5.07
C THR A 121 -6.59 -2.54 6.19
N LYS A 122 -6.90 -2.04 7.38
CA LYS A 122 -7.33 -2.89 8.51
C LYS A 122 -8.70 -3.51 8.28
N ARG A 123 -9.55 -2.88 7.49
CA ARG A 123 -10.88 -3.40 7.14
C ARG A 123 -10.86 -4.42 6.01
N SER A 124 -9.79 -4.45 5.21
CA SER A 124 -9.66 -5.48 4.19
C SER A 124 -9.28 -6.79 4.87
N ASP A 125 -10.25 -7.68 5.00
CA ASP A 125 -10.02 -9.02 5.52
C ASP A 125 -9.17 -9.80 4.52
N LYS A 126 -7.93 -10.07 4.93
CA LYS A 126 -7.04 -10.94 4.17
C LYS A 126 -7.29 -12.37 4.63
N ILE A 127 -7.84 -13.18 3.75
CA ILE A 127 -8.09 -14.59 4.00
C ILE A 127 -6.82 -15.37 3.69
N GLU A 128 -6.23 -15.96 4.71
CA GLU A 128 -5.10 -16.86 4.52
C GLU A 128 -5.59 -18.20 4.00
N LEU A 129 -5.10 -18.57 2.83
CA LEU A 129 -5.24 -19.90 2.27
C LEU A 129 -4.03 -20.74 2.67
N SER A 130 -4.06 -22.05 2.42
CA SER A 130 -2.93 -22.91 2.75
C SER A 130 -1.63 -22.49 2.04
N ASN A 131 -0.47 -22.77 2.66
CA ASN A 131 0.87 -22.56 2.07
C ASN A 131 1.27 -21.09 1.84
N GLY A 132 0.79 -20.17 2.67
CA GLY A 132 1.19 -18.77 2.60
C GLY A 132 0.61 -18.01 1.41
N VAL A 133 -0.51 -18.49 0.88
CA VAL A 133 -1.31 -17.77 -0.12
C VAL A 133 -2.42 -17.00 0.60
N TYR A 134 -2.60 -15.73 0.24
CA TYR A 134 -3.61 -14.84 0.81
C TYR A 134 -4.54 -14.35 -0.28
N PHE A 135 -5.82 -14.23 0.07
CA PHE A 135 -6.81 -13.53 -0.75
C PHE A 135 -7.16 -12.19 -0.11
N ASP A 136 -6.99 -11.12 -0.87
CA ASP A 136 -7.42 -9.77 -0.48
C ASP A 136 -8.77 -9.49 -1.12
N GLU A 137 -9.83 -9.50 -0.31
CA GLU A 137 -11.20 -9.25 -0.77
C GLU A 137 -11.39 -7.85 -1.34
N TYR A 138 -10.73 -6.87 -0.76
CA TYR A 138 -10.84 -5.48 -1.22
C TYR A 138 -10.25 -5.29 -2.61
N ARG A 139 -9.07 -5.89 -2.87
CA ARG A 139 -8.40 -5.80 -4.16
C ARG A 139 -8.85 -6.87 -5.15
N ASP A 140 -9.58 -7.86 -4.68
CA ASP A 140 -9.99 -9.03 -5.47
C ASP A 140 -8.80 -9.73 -6.11
N GLN A 141 -7.72 -9.92 -5.33
CA GLN A 141 -6.45 -10.48 -5.81
C GLN A 141 -5.85 -11.47 -4.83
N PHE A 142 -5.06 -12.39 -5.36
CA PHE A 142 -4.33 -13.39 -4.60
C PHE A 142 -2.85 -13.05 -4.53
N PHE A 143 -2.24 -13.30 -3.37
CA PHE A 143 -0.85 -13.00 -3.11
C PHE A 143 -0.16 -14.17 -2.42
N LYS A 144 1.13 -14.36 -2.70
CA LYS A 144 2.02 -15.23 -1.91
C LYS A 144 2.57 -14.47 -0.71
N LYS A 145 3.04 -15.25 0.31
CA LYS A 145 3.81 -14.71 1.41
C LYS A 145 4.94 -13.82 0.88
N GLY A 146 5.07 -12.60 1.44
CA GLY A 146 5.98 -11.58 0.95
C GLY A 146 5.37 -10.57 -0.03
N GLY A 147 4.07 -10.65 -0.30
CA GLY A 147 3.36 -9.66 -1.10
C GLY A 147 3.49 -9.85 -2.62
N VAL A 148 3.90 -11.02 -3.07
CA VAL A 148 4.02 -11.32 -4.51
C VAL A 148 2.64 -11.62 -5.08
N LEU A 149 2.20 -10.80 -6.05
CA LEU A 149 0.94 -10.99 -6.76
C LEU A 149 0.93 -12.31 -7.53
N ILE A 150 -0.14 -13.08 -7.36
CA ILE A 150 -0.39 -14.29 -8.14
C ILE A 150 -1.41 -13.93 -9.22
N ASP A 151 -1.00 -14.07 -10.47
CA ASP A 151 -1.87 -13.80 -11.61
C ASP A 151 -2.60 -15.10 -12.02
N PHE A 152 -3.85 -15.21 -11.63
CA PHE A 152 -4.71 -16.30 -12.01
C PHE A 152 -5.58 -15.92 -13.22
N THR A 153 -5.89 -16.91 -14.05
CA THR A 153 -6.92 -16.72 -15.06
C THR A 153 -8.28 -16.42 -14.41
N ARG A 154 -9.17 -15.82 -15.15
CA ARG A 154 -10.51 -15.49 -14.66
C ARG A 154 -11.28 -16.71 -14.12
N LEU A 155 -11.13 -17.85 -14.76
CA LEU A 155 -11.77 -19.10 -14.34
C LEU A 155 -11.15 -19.65 -13.04
N GLU A 156 -9.83 -19.68 -12.96
CA GLU A 156 -9.11 -20.11 -11.76
C GLU A 156 -9.46 -19.23 -10.55
N LYS A 157 -9.49 -17.91 -10.75
CA LYS A 157 -9.86 -16.94 -9.71
C LYS A 157 -11.29 -17.16 -9.24
N GLY A 158 -12.24 -17.34 -10.17
CA GLY A 158 -13.64 -17.62 -9.83
C GLY A 158 -13.81 -18.91 -9.04
N PHE A 159 -13.08 -19.95 -9.39
CA PHE A 159 -13.09 -21.23 -8.69
C PHE A 159 -12.54 -21.11 -7.27
N LEU A 160 -11.43 -20.42 -7.09
CA LEU A 160 -10.82 -20.19 -5.78
C LEU A 160 -11.73 -19.36 -4.86
N LYS A 161 -12.39 -18.34 -5.39
CA LYS A 161 -13.36 -17.53 -4.65
C LYS A 161 -14.56 -18.37 -4.19
N LEU A 162 -15.03 -19.26 -5.04
CA LEU A 162 -16.12 -20.17 -4.69
C LEU A 162 -15.73 -21.12 -3.56
N LEU A 163 -14.49 -21.64 -3.56
CA LEU A 163 -13.97 -22.48 -2.47
C LEU A 163 -13.89 -21.72 -1.15
N ILE A 164 -13.50 -20.44 -1.18
CA ILE A 164 -13.45 -19.59 0.01
C ILE A 164 -14.85 -19.40 0.60
N GLU A 165 -15.85 -19.10 -0.24
CA GLU A 165 -17.24 -18.97 0.19
C GLU A 165 -17.78 -20.25 0.83
N ARG A 166 -17.48 -21.40 0.25
CA ARG A 166 -17.88 -22.70 0.79
C ARG A 166 -17.18 -23.04 2.11
N ARG A 167 -15.94 -22.63 2.28
CA ARG A 167 -15.22 -22.79 3.54
C ARG A 167 -15.90 -22.04 4.67
N ASP A 168 -16.34 -20.81 4.42
CA ASP A 168 -17.07 -19.99 5.39
C ASP A 168 -18.42 -20.62 5.74
N GLU A 169 -19.16 -21.14 4.76
CA GLU A 169 -20.41 -21.88 4.99
C GLU A 169 -20.22 -23.13 5.87
N ILE A 170 -19.17 -23.91 5.63
CA ILE A 170 -18.84 -25.09 6.42
C ILE A 170 -18.48 -24.69 7.85
N THR A 171 -17.73 -23.61 8.04
CA THR A 171 -17.36 -23.09 9.35
C THR A 171 -18.59 -22.63 10.13
N ASP A 172 -19.50 -21.89 9.49
CA ASP A 172 -20.75 -21.45 10.09
C ASP A 172 -21.66 -22.64 10.45
N TYR A 173 -21.68 -23.67 9.64
CA TYR A 173 -22.44 -24.89 9.91
C TYR A 173 -21.88 -25.65 11.11
N ASP A 174 -20.58 -25.73 11.28
CA ASP A 174 -19.92 -26.39 12.41
C ASP A 174 -20.11 -25.59 13.71
N THR A 175 -20.23 -24.27 13.67
CA THR A 175 -20.50 -23.45 14.85
C THR A 175 -21.94 -23.54 15.36
N ILE A 176 -22.88 -23.98 14.54
CA ILE A 176 -24.29 -24.17 14.91
C ILE A 176 -24.52 -25.51 15.65
N LYS A 177 -23.59 -26.43 15.54
CA LYS A 177 -23.61 -27.68 16.29
C LYS A 177 -23.05 -27.52 17.70
#